data_0d1cc20256ff4e7653403d997476b08b
#
_entry.id   0d1cc20256ff4e7653403d997476b08b
#
_cell.length_a   1.000
_cell.length_b   1.000
_cell.length_c   1.000
_cell.angle_alpha   90.00
_cell.angle_beta   90.00
_cell.angle_gamma   90.00
#
_symmetry.space_group_name_H-M   'P 1'
#
loop_
_entity.id
_entity.type
_entity.pdbx_description
1 polymer ?
#
loop_
_entity_poly.entity_id
_entity_poly.type
_entity_poly.pdbx_seq_one_letter_code
_entity_poly.pdbx_strand_id
1 'polypeptide(L)'
;ISKGDGSFSFDFNTNNENIGLFVSRPFYNDTVIYVGSGTQNVTLRLYKTELSLFTLIPKDPEVAELKLKEKKFENLSLVQKFVPSEAIYASRLNAEKIMPVQLSFLPKMGTNSFVKGLRVNNVSVNMLAGYSKGLKGAEFGGIANIIQKEARGFQAAGVANIVLGNVHGVQFSGVYTNDFNNVFGFQVSGVHNT
;
A
#
# COMPACT_ATOMS: atom_id res chain seq x y z
N ILE A 1 -5.25 -22.97 -8.33
CA ILE A 1 -5.68 -23.90 -7.26
C ILE A 1 -4.57 -24.92 -7.09
N SER A 2 -4.05 -25.09 -5.88
CA SER A 2 -3.02 -26.12 -5.61
C SER A 2 -3.64 -27.50 -5.54
N LYS A 3 -2.92 -28.52 -6.00
CA LYS A 3 -3.28 -29.93 -5.84
C LYS A 3 -2.99 -30.41 -4.41
N GLY A 4 -3.50 -31.57 -4.04
CA GLY A 4 -3.29 -32.15 -2.70
C GLY A 4 -1.82 -32.45 -2.36
N ASP A 5 -0.95 -32.60 -3.36
CA ASP A 5 0.49 -32.77 -3.22
C ASP A 5 1.25 -31.43 -3.08
N GLY A 6 0.53 -30.30 -3.08
CA GLY A 6 1.09 -28.97 -3.02
C GLY A 6 1.55 -28.39 -4.35
N SER A 7 1.47 -29.16 -5.45
CA SER A 7 1.81 -28.65 -6.78
C SER A 7 0.71 -27.72 -7.30
N PHE A 8 1.09 -26.73 -8.05
CA PHE A 8 0.18 -25.85 -8.77
C PHE A 8 0.76 -25.53 -10.15
N SER A 9 -0.10 -25.33 -11.11
CA SER A 9 0.26 -24.78 -12.41
C SER A 9 -0.74 -23.72 -12.82
N PHE A 10 -0.29 -22.71 -13.49
CA PHE A 10 -1.11 -21.70 -14.11
C PHE A 10 -0.36 -21.13 -15.31
N ASP A 11 -1.14 -20.79 -16.31
CA ASP A 11 -0.65 -20.14 -17.52
C ASP A 11 -1.08 -18.67 -17.47
N PHE A 12 -0.18 -17.80 -17.88
CA PHE A 12 -0.49 -16.38 -18.02
C PHE A 12 0.12 -15.85 -19.32
N ASN A 13 -0.61 -14.97 -19.95
CA ASN A 13 -0.12 -14.28 -21.14
C ASN A 13 0.16 -12.81 -20.75
N THR A 14 1.41 -12.41 -20.92
CA THR A 14 1.84 -11.06 -20.59
C THR A 14 2.94 -10.59 -21.49
N ASN A 15 2.95 -9.31 -21.78
CA ASN A 15 4.03 -8.62 -22.48
C ASN A 15 5.14 -8.14 -21.53
N ASN A 16 5.03 -8.42 -20.23
CA ASN A 16 6.04 -8.03 -19.24
C ASN A 16 7.10 -9.13 -19.09
N GLU A 17 8.35 -8.74 -19.02
CA GLU A 17 9.48 -9.65 -18.85
C GLU A 17 9.50 -10.37 -17.50
N ASN A 18 8.91 -9.77 -16.46
CA ASN A 18 8.82 -10.34 -15.12
C ASN A 18 7.44 -10.12 -14.51
N ILE A 19 6.92 -11.15 -13.85
CA ILE A 19 5.66 -11.12 -13.10
C ILE A 19 5.93 -11.42 -11.64
N GLY A 20 5.39 -10.59 -10.76
CA GLY A 20 5.36 -10.87 -9.33
C GLY A 20 4.20 -11.80 -8.98
N LEU A 21 4.49 -12.96 -8.43
CA LEU A 21 3.51 -13.86 -7.86
C LEU A 21 3.48 -13.69 -6.35
N PHE A 22 2.33 -13.35 -5.84
CA PHE A 22 2.08 -13.31 -4.41
C PHE A 22 1.51 -14.65 -3.96
N VAL A 23 2.20 -15.28 -3.02
CA VAL A 23 1.79 -16.56 -2.45
C VAL A 23 1.47 -16.35 -0.98
N SER A 24 0.22 -16.60 -0.61
CA SER A 24 -0.29 -16.50 0.74
C SER A 24 -1.00 -17.79 1.15
N ARG A 25 -0.79 -18.20 2.38
CA ARG A 25 -1.50 -19.32 3.00
C ARG A 25 -1.74 -19.00 4.49
N PRO A 26 -2.93 -19.26 5.03
CA PRO A 26 -3.17 -19.11 6.45
C PRO A 26 -2.11 -19.83 7.31
N PHE A 27 -1.58 -19.16 8.32
CA PHE A 27 -0.54 -19.65 9.23
C PHE A 27 0.87 -19.82 8.64
N TYR A 28 1.12 -19.26 7.45
CA TYR A 28 2.44 -19.22 6.82
C TYR A 28 2.81 -17.77 6.48
N ASN A 29 4.12 -17.51 6.40
CA ASN A 29 4.59 -16.21 5.97
C ASN A 29 4.28 -15.99 4.49
N ASP A 30 3.70 -14.84 4.18
CA ASP A 30 3.45 -14.44 2.81
C ASP A 30 4.77 -14.24 2.05
N THR A 31 4.79 -14.68 0.81
CA THR A 31 5.99 -14.63 -0.03
C THR A 31 5.66 -14.07 -1.40
N VAL A 32 6.56 -13.24 -1.92
CA VAL A 32 6.50 -12.77 -3.30
C VAL A 32 7.68 -13.32 -4.07
N ILE A 33 7.40 -13.90 -5.23
CA ILE A 33 8.43 -14.33 -6.17
C ILE A 33 8.25 -13.63 -7.50
N TYR A 34 9.36 -13.36 -8.18
CA TYR A 34 9.35 -12.85 -9.55
C TYR A 34 9.64 -13.99 -10.51
N VAL A 35 8.77 -14.17 -11.48
CA VAL A 35 8.88 -15.18 -12.52
C VAL A 35 9.08 -14.48 -13.85
N GLY A 36 10.12 -14.86 -14.59
CA GLY A 36 10.41 -14.36 -15.94
C GLY A 36 9.52 -14.98 -17.01
N SER A 37 9.65 -14.52 -18.23
CA SER A 37 8.95 -15.08 -19.37
C SER A 37 9.41 -16.51 -19.67
N GLY A 38 8.49 -17.35 -20.14
CA GLY A 38 8.74 -18.75 -20.48
C GLY A 38 8.31 -19.75 -19.39
N THR A 39 8.38 -21.02 -19.71
CA THR A 39 8.02 -22.08 -18.77
C THR A 39 9.09 -22.23 -17.69
N GLN A 40 8.72 -22.00 -16.45
CA GLN A 40 9.61 -22.11 -15.30
C GLN A 40 9.03 -23.05 -14.24
N ASN A 41 9.89 -23.90 -13.70
CA ASN A 41 9.57 -24.70 -12.52
C ASN A 41 10.13 -24.00 -11.29
N VAL A 42 9.25 -23.51 -10.44
CA VAL A 42 9.64 -22.78 -9.21
C VAL A 42 9.20 -23.59 -8.00
N THR A 43 10.14 -23.90 -7.12
CA THR A 43 9.83 -24.54 -5.84
C THR A 43 9.82 -23.49 -4.75
N LEU A 44 8.68 -23.37 -4.06
CA LEU A 44 8.50 -22.46 -2.96
C LEU A 44 8.42 -23.21 -1.64
N ARG A 45 9.20 -22.78 -0.65
CA ARG A 45 9.05 -23.23 0.72
C ARG A 45 8.37 -22.12 1.51
N LEU A 46 7.15 -22.38 1.94
CA LEU A 46 6.46 -21.50 2.89
C LEU A 46 6.85 -21.91 4.32
N TYR A 47 7.32 -20.95 5.07
CA TYR A 47 7.65 -21.16 6.48
C TYR A 47 6.40 -20.87 7.32
N LYS A 48 6.07 -21.81 8.24
CA LYS A 48 4.99 -21.61 9.20
C LYS A 48 5.27 -20.34 9.99
N THR A 49 4.28 -19.48 10.06
CA THR A 49 4.29 -18.39 11.05
C THR A 49 4.14 -19.06 12.41
N GLU A 50 5.19 -19.03 13.24
CA GLU A 50 5.06 -19.45 14.63
C GLU A 50 4.13 -18.44 15.32
N LEU A 51 2.83 -18.77 15.38
CA LEU A 51 1.88 -18.11 16.27
C LEU A 51 2.20 -18.56 17.72
N SER A 52 3.31 -18.10 18.26
CA SER A 52 3.41 -18.09 19.71
C SER A 52 2.48 -16.97 20.19
N LEU A 53 1.59 -17.28 21.10
CA LEU A 53 0.78 -16.28 21.81
C LEU A 53 1.63 -15.12 22.39
N PHE A 54 2.92 -15.34 22.59
CA PHE A 54 3.92 -14.36 23.02
C PHE A 54 4.39 -13.41 21.90
N THR A 55 4.23 -13.74 20.60
CA THR A 55 4.62 -12.85 19.47
C THR A 55 3.51 -11.87 19.09
N LEU A 56 2.33 -11.96 19.68
CA LEU A 56 1.25 -11.00 19.45
C LEU A 56 1.49 -9.64 20.13
N ILE A 57 2.37 -9.62 21.15
CA ILE A 57 2.78 -8.37 21.80
C ILE A 57 4.25 -8.14 21.42
N PRO A 58 4.55 -7.17 20.54
CA PRO A 58 5.94 -6.81 20.29
C PRO A 58 6.61 -6.45 21.61
N LYS A 59 7.77 -7.07 21.89
CA LYS A 59 8.57 -6.72 23.09
C LYS A 59 9.08 -5.28 23.03
N ASP A 60 9.21 -4.77 21.82
CA ASP A 60 9.62 -3.41 21.56
C ASP A 60 8.39 -2.49 21.50
N PRO A 61 8.27 -1.51 22.40
CA PRO A 61 7.13 -0.58 22.44
C PRO A 61 7.00 0.23 21.15
N GLU A 62 8.07 0.54 20.45
CA GLU A 62 8.05 1.26 19.19
C GLU A 62 7.41 0.42 18.07
N VAL A 63 7.74 -0.86 18.01
CA VAL A 63 7.13 -1.81 17.06
C VAL A 63 5.65 -2.04 17.39
N ALA A 64 5.28 -2.05 18.67
CA ALA A 64 3.89 -2.16 19.09
C ALA A 64 3.06 -0.95 18.65
N GLU A 65 3.61 0.25 18.84
CA GLU A 65 2.96 1.49 18.42
C GLU A 65 2.79 1.56 16.90
N LEU A 66 3.83 1.19 16.14
CA LEU A 66 3.76 1.14 14.68
C LEU A 66 2.66 0.20 14.18
N LYS A 67 2.58 -1.02 14.74
CA LYS A 67 1.52 -1.98 14.40
C LYS A 67 0.13 -1.45 14.74
N LEU A 68 0.00 -0.73 15.84
CA LEU A 68 -1.27 -0.11 16.23
C LEU A 68 -1.67 1.00 15.24
N LYS A 69 -0.73 1.82 14.81
CA LYS A 69 -0.94 2.86 13.78
C LYS A 69 -1.35 2.23 12.44
N GLU A 70 -0.65 1.19 12.00
CA GLU A 70 -1.00 0.44 10.78
C GLU A 70 -2.43 -0.10 10.86
N LYS A 71 -2.80 -0.75 11.97
CA LYS A 71 -4.16 -1.28 12.17
C LYS A 71 -5.22 -0.19 12.18
N LYS A 72 -4.96 0.95 12.81
CA LYS A 72 -5.88 2.09 12.79
C LYS A 72 -6.06 2.65 11.38
N PHE A 73 -4.96 2.80 10.63
CA PHE A 73 -4.99 3.26 9.25
C PHE A 73 -5.81 2.31 8.36
N GLU A 74 -5.57 1.00 8.43
CA GLU A 74 -6.30 0.00 7.65
C GLU A 74 -7.80 -0.06 7.99
N ASN A 75 -8.18 0.28 9.21
CA ASN A 75 -9.58 0.32 9.65
C ASN A 75 -10.32 1.60 9.25
N LEU A 76 -9.66 2.60 8.69
CA LEU A 76 -10.34 3.78 8.20
C LEU A 76 -11.30 3.42 7.05
N SER A 77 -12.52 3.94 7.11
CA SER A 77 -13.57 3.66 6.12
C SER A 77 -13.15 3.96 4.69
N LEU A 78 -12.41 5.05 4.45
CA LEU A 78 -11.90 5.39 3.12
C LEU A 78 -10.81 4.42 2.66
N VAL A 79 -9.93 3.96 3.56
CA VAL A 79 -8.92 2.96 3.24
C VAL A 79 -9.58 1.64 2.86
N GLN A 80 -10.50 1.14 3.66
CA GLN A 80 -11.24 -0.10 3.38
C GLN A 80 -12.05 -0.02 2.08
N LYS A 81 -12.64 1.13 1.81
CA LYS A 81 -13.47 1.34 0.63
C LYS A 81 -12.64 1.43 -0.67
N PHE A 82 -11.53 2.13 -0.64
CA PHE A 82 -10.78 2.49 -1.86
C PHE A 82 -9.50 1.69 -2.05
N VAL A 83 -8.88 1.15 -1.01
CA VAL A 83 -7.59 0.46 -1.13
C VAL A 83 -7.78 -1.05 -1.17
N PRO A 84 -7.25 -1.74 -2.20
CA PRO A 84 -7.22 -3.20 -2.21
C PRO A 84 -6.25 -3.75 -1.16
N SER A 85 -6.61 -4.86 -0.53
CA SER A 85 -5.75 -5.53 0.46
C SER A 85 -4.37 -5.89 -0.11
N GLU A 86 -4.33 -6.34 -1.36
CA GLU A 86 -3.09 -6.69 -2.05
C GLU A 86 -2.12 -5.50 -2.17
N ALA A 87 -2.66 -4.28 -2.35
CA ALA A 87 -1.85 -3.07 -2.42
C ALA A 87 -1.28 -2.70 -1.04
N ILE A 88 -2.02 -2.93 0.03
CA ILE A 88 -1.54 -2.73 1.40
C ILE A 88 -0.39 -3.71 1.70
N TYR A 89 -0.56 -4.99 1.37
CA TYR A 89 0.52 -5.99 1.55
C TYR A 89 1.76 -5.63 0.72
N ALA A 90 1.57 -5.24 -0.53
CA ALA A 90 2.69 -4.85 -1.40
C ALA A 90 3.48 -3.66 -0.84
N SER A 91 2.81 -2.69 -0.22
CA SER A 91 3.48 -1.51 0.34
C SER A 91 4.42 -1.81 1.51
N ARG A 92 4.23 -2.94 2.19
CA ARG A 92 5.11 -3.42 3.27
C ARG A 92 6.41 -4.03 2.75
N LEU A 93 6.47 -4.39 1.47
CA LEU A 93 7.69 -4.92 0.87
C LEU A 93 8.76 -3.82 0.73
N ASN A 94 10.04 -4.20 0.83
CA ASN A 94 11.17 -3.29 0.64
C ASN A 94 11.45 -2.95 -0.84
N ALA A 95 10.47 -3.16 -1.71
CA ALA A 95 10.53 -2.79 -3.12
C ALA A 95 9.84 -1.44 -3.34
N GLU A 96 10.45 -0.56 -4.13
CA GLU A 96 9.87 0.72 -4.52
C GLU A 96 10.00 0.91 -6.03
N LYS A 97 8.91 1.35 -6.64
CA LYS A 97 8.89 1.74 -8.05
C LYS A 97 8.55 3.23 -8.16
N ILE A 98 9.53 4.01 -8.57
CA ILE A 98 9.32 5.44 -8.81
C ILE A 98 8.50 5.60 -10.09
N MET A 99 7.43 6.38 -9.98
CA MET A 99 6.54 6.72 -11.10
C MET A 99 6.54 8.24 -11.29
N PRO A 100 7.01 8.74 -12.44
CA PRO A 100 7.04 10.17 -12.68
C PRO A 100 5.63 10.79 -12.68
N VAL A 101 4.66 10.12 -13.29
CA VAL A 101 3.27 10.58 -13.34
C VAL A 101 2.33 9.39 -13.15
N GLN A 102 1.31 9.58 -12.36
CA GLN A 102 0.20 8.63 -12.18
C GLN A 102 -1.13 9.32 -12.46
N LEU A 103 -1.97 8.69 -13.28
CA LEU A 103 -3.37 9.02 -13.44
C LEU A 103 -4.20 7.83 -12.99
N SER A 104 -5.16 8.03 -12.11
CA SER A 104 -6.06 6.95 -11.71
C SER A 104 -7.49 7.43 -11.48
N PHE A 105 -8.45 6.53 -11.71
CA PHE A 105 -9.85 6.79 -11.40
C PHE A 105 -10.20 6.27 -10.01
N LEU A 106 -9.94 4.99 -9.77
CA LEU A 106 -10.10 4.33 -8.47
C LEU A 106 -8.96 3.35 -8.22
N PRO A 107 -8.43 3.24 -6.99
CA PRO A 107 -7.39 2.28 -6.67
C PRO A 107 -7.83 0.82 -6.85
N LYS A 108 -9.10 0.49 -6.59
CA LYS A 108 -9.64 -0.87 -6.75
C LYS A 108 -9.95 -1.26 -8.20
N MET A 109 -10.07 -0.31 -9.11
CA MET A 109 -10.36 -0.60 -10.52
C MET A 109 -9.06 -0.70 -11.31
N GLY A 110 -8.74 -1.88 -11.81
CA GLY A 110 -7.58 -2.15 -12.67
C GLY A 110 -6.84 -3.43 -12.30
N THR A 111 -6.24 -4.05 -13.30
CA THR A 111 -5.54 -5.36 -13.22
C THR A 111 -4.23 -5.35 -12.43
N ASN A 112 -3.74 -4.20 -11.96
CA ASN A 112 -2.45 -4.05 -11.29
C ASN A 112 -2.54 -3.37 -9.91
N SER A 113 -3.52 -3.75 -9.09
CA SER A 113 -3.68 -3.19 -7.74
C SER A 113 -2.45 -3.45 -6.84
N PHE A 114 -1.81 -4.61 -6.98
CA PHE A 114 -0.57 -4.93 -6.27
C PHE A 114 0.55 -3.91 -6.53
N VAL A 115 0.76 -3.52 -7.79
CA VAL A 115 1.83 -2.58 -8.17
C VAL A 115 1.62 -1.20 -7.55
N LYS A 116 0.38 -0.81 -7.25
CA LYS A 116 0.08 0.49 -6.59
C LYS A 116 0.71 0.57 -5.20
N GLY A 117 0.76 -0.53 -4.46
CA GLY A 117 1.43 -0.62 -3.17
C GLY A 117 2.95 -0.47 -3.21
N LEU A 118 3.59 -0.58 -4.37
CA LEU A 118 5.03 -0.40 -4.56
C LEU A 118 5.41 0.98 -5.09
N ARG A 119 4.44 1.80 -5.52
CA ARG A 119 4.71 3.06 -6.22
C ARG A 119 5.01 4.20 -5.27
N VAL A 120 6.08 4.92 -5.60
CA VAL A 120 6.38 6.25 -5.09
C VAL A 120 6.18 7.23 -6.24
N ASN A 121 5.17 8.10 -6.14
CA ASN A 121 4.78 9.00 -7.20
C ASN A 121 5.50 10.34 -7.08
N ASN A 122 5.90 10.92 -8.22
CA ASN A 122 6.31 12.32 -8.24
C ASN A 122 5.07 13.22 -8.47
N VAL A 123 4.25 12.91 -9.46
CA VAL A 123 2.98 13.59 -9.67
C VAL A 123 1.86 12.56 -9.78
N SER A 124 0.78 12.78 -9.05
CA SER A 124 -0.40 11.90 -9.07
C SER A 124 -1.68 12.71 -9.20
N VAL A 125 -2.54 12.30 -10.12
CA VAL A 125 -3.89 12.87 -10.26
C VAL A 125 -4.90 11.72 -10.22
N ASN A 126 -5.78 11.77 -9.24
CA ASN A 126 -6.73 10.72 -8.94
C ASN A 126 -8.16 11.29 -9.01
N MET A 127 -8.99 10.83 -9.93
CA MET A 127 -10.35 11.40 -10.07
C MET A 127 -11.20 11.20 -8.83
N LEU A 128 -11.17 10.02 -8.23
CA LEU A 128 -11.88 9.76 -6.98
C LEU A 128 -10.89 9.58 -5.83
N ALA A 129 -10.14 8.49 -5.82
CA ALA A 129 -9.17 8.25 -4.77
C ALA A 129 -7.85 7.73 -5.34
N GLY A 130 -6.74 8.13 -4.74
CA GLY A 130 -5.40 7.64 -5.02
C GLY A 130 -4.88 6.78 -3.87
N TYR A 131 -4.10 5.76 -4.21
CA TYR A 131 -3.30 5.02 -3.25
C TYR A 131 -1.90 4.80 -3.77
N SER A 132 -0.92 5.07 -2.94
CA SER A 132 0.49 4.83 -3.25
C SER A 132 1.29 4.49 -1.99
N LYS A 133 2.48 3.91 -2.19
CA LYS A 133 3.44 3.69 -1.11
C LYS A 133 3.99 5.02 -0.59
N GLY A 134 4.27 5.97 -1.47
CA GLY A 134 4.84 7.26 -1.10
C GLY A 134 4.61 8.33 -2.15
N LEU A 135 4.86 9.57 -1.78
CA LEU A 135 4.81 10.75 -2.64
C LEU A 135 6.12 11.54 -2.55
N LYS A 136 6.64 11.95 -3.71
CA LYS A 136 7.78 12.88 -3.82
C LYS A 136 7.42 13.97 -4.83
N GLY A 137 6.52 14.89 -4.47
CA GLY A 137 6.10 15.97 -5.35
C GLY A 137 4.66 16.40 -5.13
N ALA A 138 3.73 16.18 -6.07
CA ALA A 138 2.36 16.67 -5.95
C ALA A 138 1.31 15.58 -6.18
N GLU A 139 0.27 15.56 -5.35
CA GLU A 139 -0.87 14.66 -5.50
C GLU A 139 -2.20 15.40 -5.39
N PHE A 140 -3.07 15.14 -6.34
CA PHE A 140 -4.42 15.70 -6.39
C PHE A 140 -5.45 14.56 -6.40
N GLY A 141 -6.35 14.55 -5.43
CA GLY A 141 -7.42 13.56 -5.32
C GLY A 141 -8.81 14.22 -5.31
N GLY A 142 -9.73 13.72 -6.13
CA GLY A 142 -11.11 14.21 -6.11
C GLY A 142 -11.81 13.97 -4.77
N ILE A 143 -11.64 12.79 -4.19
CA ILE A 143 -12.14 12.46 -2.85
C ILE A 143 -10.99 12.31 -1.87
N ALA A 144 -10.06 11.37 -2.11
CA ALA A 144 -9.03 11.04 -1.13
C ALA A 144 -7.67 10.78 -1.75
N ASN A 145 -6.62 11.20 -1.05
CA ASN A 145 -5.26 10.76 -1.24
C ASN A 145 -4.86 9.88 -0.04
N ILE A 146 -4.36 8.68 -0.32
CA ILE A 146 -4.01 7.69 0.71
C ILE A 146 -2.57 7.24 0.48
N ILE A 147 -1.69 7.48 1.45
CA ILE A 147 -0.27 7.16 1.37
C ILE A 147 0.16 6.27 2.54
N GLN A 148 0.81 5.16 2.22
CA GLN A 148 1.24 4.16 3.21
C GLN A 148 2.52 4.55 3.96
N LYS A 149 3.46 5.22 3.31
CA LYS A 149 4.72 5.63 3.92
C LYS A 149 4.82 7.16 3.97
N GLU A 150 5.83 7.73 3.38
CA GLU A 150 6.08 9.16 3.44
C GLU A 150 5.38 9.94 2.32
N ALA A 151 4.87 11.11 2.67
CA ALA A 151 4.43 12.13 1.74
C ALA A 151 5.39 13.33 1.79
N ARG A 152 6.06 13.61 0.68
CA ARG A 152 6.94 14.78 0.53
C ARG A 152 6.45 15.66 -0.59
N GLY A 153 6.04 16.90 -0.27
CA GLY A 153 5.60 17.88 -1.23
C GLY A 153 4.18 18.38 -1.00
N PHE A 154 3.33 18.32 -2.00
CA PHE A 154 2.00 18.93 -1.98
C PHE A 154 0.89 17.86 -2.13
N GLN A 155 -0.12 17.93 -1.28
CA GLN A 155 -1.34 17.12 -1.43
C GLN A 155 -2.59 17.99 -1.36
N ALA A 156 -3.51 17.76 -2.29
CA ALA A 156 -4.85 18.34 -2.25
C ALA A 156 -5.92 17.27 -2.50
N ALA A 157 -6.92 17.22 -1.65
CA ALA A 157 -8.05 16.30 -1.79
C ALA A 157 -9.38 17.00 -1.55
N GLY A 158 -10.41 16.59 -2.27
CA GLY A 158 -11.76 17.13 -2.07
C GLY A 158 -12.34 16.79 -0.69
N VAL A 159 -12.03 15.61 -0.15
CA VAL A 159 -12.50 15.19 1.16
C VAL A 159 -11.35 14.96 2.13
N ALA A 160 -10.40 14.06 1.84
CA ALA A 160 -9.40 13.67 2.82
C ALA A 160 -7.99 13.43 2.25
N ASN A 161 -6.97 13.84 3.01
CA ASN A 161 -5.62 13.31 2.92
C ASN A 161 -5.36 12.36 4.09
N ILE A 162 -4.81 11.18 3.82
CA ILE A 162 -4.52 10.16 4.82
C ILE A 162 -3.10 9.65 4.61
N VAL A 163 -2.22 9.81 5.59
CA VAL A 163 -0.83 9.37 5.52
C VAL A 163 -0.46 8.57 6.77
N LEU A 164 0.04 7.35 6.58
CA LEU A 164 0.48 6.52 7.71
C LEU A 164 1.87 6.93 8.20
N GLY A 165 2.79 7.30 7.33
CA GLY A 165 4.14 7.74 7.66
C GLY A 165 4.25 9.25 7.89
N ASN A 166 5.47 9.77 7.76
CA ASN A 166 5.72 11.19 7.95
C ASN A 166 5.26 12.04 6.76
N VAL A 167 4.87 13.26 7.07
CA VAL A 167 4.54 14.28 6.06
C VAL A 167 5.59 15.40 6.10
N HIS A 168 6.12 15.73 4.94
CA HIS A 168 7.02 16.87 4.74
C HIS A 168 6.48 17.74 3.60
N GLY A 169 5.69 18.77 3.93
CA GLY A 169 5.11 19.62 2.89
C GLY A 169 3.80 20.27 3.26
N VAL A 170 2.91 20.34 2.29
CA VAL A 170 1.64 21.07 2.41
C VAL A 170 0.48 20.16 2.05
N GLN A 171 -0.56 20.15 2.90
CA GLN A 171 -1.76 19.36 2.68
C GLN A 171 -3.01 20.24 2.75
N PHE A 172 -3.87 20.12 1.75
CA PHE A 172 -5.21 20.70 1.73
C PHE A 172 -6.27 19.62 1.59
N SER A 173 -7.32 19.70 2.40
CA SER A 173 -8.47 18.82 2.25
C SER A 173 -9.78 19.55 2.53
N GLY A 174 -10.84 19.17 1.82
CA GLY A 174 -12.15 19.79 2.04
C GLY A 174 -12.77 19.45 3.38
N VAL A 175 -12.47 18.27 3.94
CA VAL A 175 -13.06 17.82 5.21
C VAL A 175 -12.00 17.55 6.26
N TYR A 176 -11.14 16.53 6.06
CA TYR A 176 -10.16 16.19 7.09
C TYR A 176 -8.82 15.71 6.54
N THR A 177 -7.78 15.95 7.33
CA THR A 177 -6.45 15.35 7.14
C THR A 177 -6.14 14.47 8.35
N ASN A 178 -5.72 13.24 8.09
CA ASN A 178 -5.42 12.26 9.12
C ASN A 178 -4.03 11.66 8.89
N ASP A 179 -3.07 12.12 9.69
CA ASP A 179 -1.69 11.66 9.63
C ASP A 179 -1.34 10.91 10.91
N PHE A 180 -0.80 9.73 10.76
CA PHE A 180 -0.51 8.83 11.88
C PHE A 180 0.88 9.03 12.47
N ASN A 181 1.68 9.91 11.85
CA ASN A 181 3.04 10.18 12.28
C ASN A 181 3.35 11.69 12.23
N ASN A 182 4.62 12.07 12.24
CA ASN A 182 5.02 13.47 12.33
C ASN A 182 4.71 14.25 11.05
N VAL A 183 4.25 15.49 11.25
CA VAL A 183 4.00 16.44 10.16
C VAL A 183 4.99 17.59 10.28
N PHE A 184 5.77 17.78 9.22
CA PHE A 184 6.71 18.87 9.05
C PHE A 184 6.22 19.74 7.89
N GLY A 185 5.38 20.73 8.19
CA GLY A 185 4.79 21.54 7.14
C GLY A 185 3.49 22.22 7.53
N PHE A 186 2.60 22.33 6.57
CA PHE A 186 1.36 23.07 6.73
C PHE A 186 0.14 22.23 6.31
N GLN A 187 -0.87 22.19 7.16
CA GLN A 187 -2.11 21.45 6.93
C GLN A 187 -3.33 22.37 7.05
N VAL A 188 -4.23 22.27 6.09
CA VAL A 188 -5.55 22.92 6.13
C VAL A 188 -6.62 21.93 5.77
N SER A 189 -7.62 21.83 6.61
CA SER A 189 -8.85 21.10 6.31
C SER A 189 -10.08 21.86 6.79
N GLY A 190 -11.22 21.57 6.17
CA GLY A 190 -12.47 22.26 6.51
C GLY A 190 -13.03 21.92 7.88
N VAL A 191 -12.69 20.73 8.43
CA VAL A 191 -13.27 20.24 9.69
C VAL A 191 -12.21 19.83 10.70
N HIS A 192 -11.24 18.99 10.32
CA HIS A 192 -10.32 18.38 11.29
C HIS A 192 -8.96 18.01 10.71
N ASN A 193 -7.89 18.32 11.47
CA ASN A 193 -6.52 17.87 11.24
C ASN A 193 -6.03 17.06 12.44
N THR A 194 -5.37 15.94 12.20
CA THR A 194 -4.67 15.14 13.22
C THR A 194 -3.27 14.79 12.74
#